data_98eed6ca4109e0b2599e853ed98e6ddd
#
_entry.id   98eed6ca4109e0b2599e853ed98e6ddd
#
_cell.length_a   1.000
_cell.length_b   1.000
_cell.length_c   1.000
_cell.angle_alpha   90.00
_cell.angle_beta   90.00
_cell.angle_gamma   90.00
#
_symmetry.space_group_name_H-M   'P 1'
#
loop_
_entity.id
_entity.type
_entity.pdbx_description
1 polymer ?
#
loop_
_entity_poly.entity_id
_entity_poly.type
_entity_poly.pdbx_seq_one_letter_code
_entity_poly.pdbx_strand_id
1 'polypeptide(L)'
;MFDNRINLFQNTDLPDHAGSRAVYAHQYNTALTQFRSALFKGKIFRLRRKVSKLKQDLYDLNALKPDLHVRGSFYAGLKVVSIRSIVGSEGRTTDFDLGFHPLSEAARERWVSMAIAYLSRFPIPPVQLIQVGDAYFVRDGHHRISVSRAFGQTAIDAEVITWKASPPFPWQPDVYCTANNTLLAPES
;
A
#
# COMPACT_ATOMS: atom_id res chain seq x y z
N MET A 1 -5.04 -21.47 -1.30
CA MET A 1 -3.76 -21.98 -0.79
C MET A 1 -2.72 -21.78 -1.90
N PHE A 2 -2.19 -20.56 -2.02
CA PHE A 2 -1.10 -20.26 -2.95
C PHE A 2 -0.01 -19.56 -2.14
N ASP A 3 0.85 -20.39 -1.55
CA ASP A 3 2.12 -19.97 -0.97
C ASP A 3 3.07 -19.70 -2.16
N ASN A 4 2.95 -18.52 -2.76
CA ASN A 4 3.83 -18.10 -3.84
C ASN A 4 5.08 -17.47 -3.21
N ARG A 5 5.93 -18.31 -2.61
CA ARG A 5 7.31 -17.97 -2.34
C ARG A 5 7.98 -17.74 -3.68
N ILE A 6 8.00 -16.50 -4.12
CA ILE A 6 8.89 -16.10 -5.20
C ILE A 6 10.32 -16.20 -4.66
N ASN A 7 10.86 -17.40 -4.66
CA ASN A 7 12.27 -17.66 -4.52
C ASN A 7 12.95 -17.29 -5.84
N LEU A 8 12.98 -15.99 -6.15
CA LEU A 8 13.58 -15.43 -7.37
C LEU A 8 15.10 -15.65 -7.47
N PHE A 9 15.73 -16.26 -6.45
CA PHE A 9 17.18 -16.31 -6.35
C PHE A 9 17.78 -17.70 -6.03
N GLN A 10 17.03 -18.80 -6.20
CA GLN A 10 17.58 -20.15 -6.02
C GLN A 10 18.09 -20.82 -7.29
N ASN A 11 17.95 -20.21 -8.49
CA ASN A 11 18.62 -20.68 -9.69
C ASN A 11 19.78 -19.74 -10.04
N THR A 12 20.92 -19.96 -9.42
CA THR A 12 22.18 -19.29 -9.72
C THR A 12 22.95 -19.99 -10.83
N ASP A 13 22.37 -20.04 -12.02
CA ASP A 13 23.12 -20.20 -13.28
C ASP A 13 23.27 -18.83 -13.96
N LEU A 14 23.72 -17.82 -13.19
CA LEU A 14 24.16 -16.56 -13.77
C LEU A 14 25.59 -16.75 -14.29
N PRO A 15 25.87 -16.38 -15.54
CA PRO A 15 27.22 -16.43 -16.10
C PRO A 15 28.14 -15.60 -15.18
N ASP A 16 29.28 -16.17 -14.89
CA ASP A 16 30.29 -15.69 -13.96
C ASP A 16 31.04 -14.47 -14.54
N HIS A 17 30.32 -13.34 -14.66
CA HIS A 17 30.91 -12.08 -15.11
C HIS A 17 31.02 -11.13 -13.90
N ALA A 18 32.23 -10.67 -13.60
CA ALA A 18 32.52 -9.68 -12.56
C ALA A 18 31.60 -8.45 -12.62
N GLY A 19 31.14 -8.08 -13.81
CA GLY A 19 30.16 -7.03 -14.03
C GLY A 19 28.79 -7.30 -13.39
N SER A 20 28.29 -8.54 -13.47
CA SER A 20 26.99 -8.91 -12.89
C SER A 20 26.99 -8.83 -11.37
N ARG A 21 28.10 -9.23 -10.73
CA ARG A 21 28.26 -9.12 -9.27
C ARG A 21 28.32 -7.67 -8.81
N ALA A 22 29.03 -6.79 -9.53
CA ALA A 22 29.12 -5.38 -9.21
C ALA A 22 27.76 -4.67 -9.34
N VAL A 23 27.00 -4.96 -10.39
CA VAL A 23 25.63 -4.44 -10.59
C VAL A 23 24.71 -4.90 -9.47
N TYR A 24 24.71 -6.18 -9.14
CA TYR A 24 23.90 -6.72 -8.05
C TYR A 24 24.27 -6.08 -6.70
N ALA A 25 25.56 -5.96 -6.38
CA ALA A 25 26.03 -5.32 -5.16
C ALA A 25 25.58 -3.86 -5.07
N HIS A 26 25.63 -3.11 -6.18
CA HIS A 26 25.14 -1.74 -6.26
C HIS A 26 23.63 -1.68 -6.02
N GLN A 27 22.85 -2.53 -6.67
CA GLN A 27 21.38 -2.58 -6.51
C GLN A 27 21.01 -2.96 -5.06
N TYR A 28 21.69 -3.93 -4.47
CA TYR A 28 21.49 -4.34 -3.07
C TYR A 28 21.75 -3.18 -2.11
N ASN A 29 22.88 -2.47 -2.26
CA ASN A 29 23.23 -1.34 -1.39
C ASN A 29 22.21 -0.20 -1.55
N THR A 30 21.77 0.08 -2.78
CA THR A 30 20.73 1.07 -3.07
C THR A 30 19.42 0.67 -2.40
N ALA A 31 18.98 -0.58 -2.58
CA ALA A 31 17.76 -1.10 -1.98
C ALA A 31 17.80 -1.04 -0.44
N LEU A 32 18.93 -1.43 0.16
CA LEU A 32 19.13 -1.39 1.61
C LEU A 32 19.10 0.04 2.16
N THR A 33 19.70 1.00 1.46
CA THR A 33 19.68 2.42 1.83
C THR A 33 18.24 2.97 1.77
N GLN A 34 17.51 2.65 0.71
CA GLN A 34 16.11 3.05 0.57
C GLN A 34 15.23 2.40 1.64
N PHE A 35 15.43 1.13 1.96
CA PHE A 35 14.73 0.47 3.06
C PHE A 35 14.95 1.18 4.39
N ARG A 36 16.20 1.48 4.74
CA ARG A 36 16.54 2.19 5.98
C ARG A 36 15.88 3.56 6.04
N SER A 37 15.89 4.30 4.94
CA SER A 37 15.20 5.59 4.83
C SER A 37 13.68 5.45 5.03
N ALA A 38 13.06 4.47 4.37
CA ALA A 38 11.62 4.20 4.52
C ALA A 38 11.28 3.78 5.96
N LEU A 39 12.05 2.89 6.57
CA LEU A 39 11.86 2.47 7.96
C LEU A 39 12.00 3.64 8.94
N PHE A 40 12.98 4.53 8.73
CA PHE A 40 13.15 5.73 9.54
C PHE A 40 11.94 6.67 9.44
N LYS A 41 11.41 6.88 8.22
CA LYS A 41 10.17 7.63 8.00
C LYS A 41 9.01 7.00 8.77
N GLY A 42 8.86 5.67 8.72
CA GLY A 42 7.83 4.96 9.48
C GLY A 42 7.96 5.14 11.00
N LYS A 43 9.18 5.12 11.53
CA LYS A 43 9.43 5.38 12.96
C LYS A 43 9.06 6.82 13.36
N ILE A 44 9.41 7.82 12.54
CA ILE A 44 9.03 9.23 12.78
C ILE A 44 7.51 9.37 12.70
N PHE A 45 6.86 8.72 11.74
CA PHE A 45 5.42 8.77 11.57
C PHE A 45 4.70 8.22 12.81
N ARG A 46 5.17 7.07 13.36
CA ARG A 46 4.66 6.51 14.61
C ARG A 46 4.87 7.42 15.81
N LEU A 47 6.00 8.15 15.88
CA LEU A 47 6.25 9.09 16.96
C LEU A 47 5.30 10.30 16.89
N ARG A 48 5.13 10.86 15.69
CA ARG A 48 4.19 11.97 15.45
C ARG A 48 2.75 11.59 15.78
N ARG A 49 2.34 10.34 15.52
CA ARG A 49 1.02 9.82 15.88
C ARG A 49 0.71 9.93 17.37
N LYS A 50 1.72 9.71 18.25
CA LYS A 50 1.53 9.84 19.71
C LYS A 50 1.24 11.27 20.13
N VAL A 51 1.61 12.25 19.33
CA VAL A 51 1.48 13.69 19.62
C VAL A 51 0.29 14.31 18.88
N SER A 52 0.00 13.88 17.66
CA SER A 52 -1.11 14.40 16.85
C SER A 52 -2.30 13.45 16.90
N LYS A 53 -3.53 14.01 17.03
CA LYS A 53 -4.79 13.23 16.97
C LYS A 53 -5.14 12.73 15.57
N LEU A 54 -4.25 12.91 14.58
CA LEU A 54 -4.49 12.51 13.19
C LEU A 54 -4.35 10.99 13.03
N LYS A 55 -5.30 10.39 12.31
CA LYS A 55 -5.23 8.98 11.96
C LYS A 55 -4.07 8.76 10.96
N GLN A 56 -3.14 7.91 11.33
CA GLN A 56 -1.94 7.61 10.54
C GLN A 56 -1.76 6.10 10.28
N ASP A 57 -2.69 5.29 10.78
CA ASP A 57 -2.72 3.85 10.54
C ASP A 57 -3.60 3.53 9.34
N LEU A 58 -3.24 2.45 8.65
CA LEU A 58 -4.09 1.84 7.66
C LEU A 58 -5.43 1.44 8.29
N TYR A 59 -6.52 1.68 7.57
CA TYR A 59 -7.81 1.13 7.94
C TYR A 59 -7.79 -0.39 7.84
N ASP A 60 -8.34 -1.07 8.84
CA ASP A 60 -8.54 -2.52 8.81
C ASP A 60 -9.89 -2.82 8.14
N LEU A 61 -9.82 -3.34 6.91
CA LEU A 61 -11.04 -3.66 6.15
C LEU A 61 -11.86 -4.77 6.82
N ASN A 62 -11.19 -5.76 7.45
CA ASN A 62 -11.88 -6.85 8.14
C ASN A 62 -12.65 -6.33 9.36
N ALA A 63 -12.08 -5.40 10.11
CA ALA A 63 -12.76 -4.77 11.24
C ALA A 63 -13.94 -3.90 10.80
N LEU A 64 -13.85 -3.25 9.63
CA LEU A 64 -14.90 -2.39 9.09
C LEU A 64 -16.00 -3.14 8.33
N LYS A 65 -15.74 -4.37 7.90
CA LYS A 65 -16.65 -5.15 7.05
C LYS A 65 -18.09 -5.29 7.58
N PRO A 66 -18.33 -5.47 8.89
CA PRO A 66 -19.69 -5.55 9.43
C PRO A 66 -20.50 -4.26 9.19
N ASP A 67 -19.84 -3.10 9.29
CA ASP A 67 -20.49 -1.79 9.19
C ASP A 67 -20.68 -1.33 7.72
N LEU A 68 -19.93 -1.94 6.78
CA LEU A 68 -19.97 -1.55 5.36
C LEU A 68 -21.20 -2.07 4.60
N HIS A 69 -22.02 -2.94 5.20
CA HIS A 69 -23.22 -3.51 4.59
C HIS A 69 -22.99 -3.97 3.15
N VAL A 70 -21.94 -4.77 2.94
CA VAL A 70 -21.54 -5.25 1.61
C VAL A 70 -22.64 -6.12 1.00
N ARG A 71 -23.21 -5.71 -0.13
CA ARG A 71 -24.29 -6.41 -0.84
C ARG A 71 -23.78 -7.36 -1.93
N GLY A 72 -22.48 -7.31 -2.25
CA GLY A 72 -21.86 -8.14 -3.26
C GLY A 72 -20.52 -7.59 -3.70
N SER A 73 -19.82 -8.37 -4.53
CA SER A 73 -18.55 -7.95 -5.11
C SER A 73 -18.43 -8.43 -6.56
N PHE A 74 -17.60 -7.74 -7.34
CA PHE A 74 -17.28 -8.12 -8.71
C PHE A 74 -15.84 -7.78 -9.04
N TYR A 75 -15.27 -8.52 -9.98
CA TYR A 75 -13.94 -8.24 -10.51
C TYR A 75 -14.01 -7.04 -11.47
N ALA A 76 -13.27 -5.99 -11.16
CA ALA A 76 -13.27 -4.74 -11.92
C ALA A 76 -12.09 -4.63 -12.90
N GLY A 77 -11.28 -5.69 -13.04
CA GLY A 77 -10.18 -5.80 -13.98
C GLY A 77 -8.88 -5.17 -13.50
N LEU A 78 -7.94 -5.04 -14.42
CA LEU A 78 -6.67 -4.35 -14.23
C LEU A 78 -6.90 -2.83 -14.33
N LYS A 79 -6.35 -2.10 -13.35
CA LYS A 79 -6.43 -0.63 -13.29
C LYS A 79 -5.10 -0.05 -12.83
N VAL A 80 -4.81 1.15 -13.31
CA VAL A 80 -3.76 2.00 -12.72
C VAL A 80 -4.40 2.78 -11.57
N VAL A 81 -3.94 2.53 -10.35
CA VAL A 81 -4.51 3.09 -9.12
C VAL A 81 -3.53 4.05 -8.47
N SER A 82 -4.01 5.25 -8.10
CA SER A 82 -3.21 6.19 -7.31
C SER A 82 -2.87 5.59 -5.96
N ILE A 83 -1.59 5.59 -5.57
CA ILE A 83 -1.16 5.08 -4.27
C ILE A 83 -1.79 5.89 -3.12
N ARG A 84 -2.15 7.15 -3.35
CA ARG A 84 -2.80 8.00 -2.34
C ARG A 84 -4.24 7.58 -2.02
N SER A 85 -4.93 6.94 -2.95
CA SER A 85 -6.29 6.43 -2.72
C SER A 85 -6.31 5.07 -2.02
N ILE A 86 -5.14 4.49 -1.73
CA ILE A 86 -5.02 3.27 -0.93
C ILE A 86 -4.95 3.67 0.55
N VAL A 87 -6.03 3.45 1.29
CA VAL A 87 -6.21 3.96 2.65
C VAL A 87 -6.12 2.86 3.72
N GLY A 88 -6.13 1.59 3.31
CA GLY A 88 -6.23 0.48 4.27
C GLY A 88 -5.73 -0.84 3.71
N SER A 89 -5.95 -1.88 4.51
CA SER A 89 -5.56 -3.25 4.22
C SER A 89 -6.60 -4.24 4.73
N GLU A 90 -6.70 -5.40 4.06
CA GLU A 90 -7.53 -6.52 4.50
C GLU A 90 -6.90 -7.27 5.71
N GLY A 91 -5.60 -7.14 5.97
CA GLY A 91 -4.99 -7.93 7.04
C GLY A 91 -3.67 -7.45 7.63
N ARG A 92 -2.86 -6.60 6.97
CA ARG A 92 -1.52 -6.23 7.44
C ARG A 92 -1.44 -4.77 7.86
N THR A 93 -2.33 -4.36 8.74
CA THR A 93 -2.44 -2.97 9.20
C THR A 93 -1.33 -2.55 10.16
N THR A 94 -0.59 -3.51 10.73
CA THR A 94 0.50 -3.25 11.69
C THR A 94 1.89 -3.25 11.08
N ASP A 95 2.05 -3.75 9.84
CA ASP A 95 3.36 -3.89 9.19
C ASP A 95 3.81 -2.61 8.49
N PHE A 96 2.83 -1.77 8.10
CA PHE A 96 3.04 -0.51 7.38
C PHE A 96 2.15 0.59 7.96
N ASP A 97 2.63 1.84 7.86
CA ASP A 97 1.79 3.01 8.14
C ASP A 97 0.93 3.40 6.91
N LEU A 98 0.11 4.45 7.04
CA LEU A 98 -0.70 5.00 5.94
C LEU A 98 0.18 5.51 4.77
N GLY A 99 1.45 5.79 5.03
CA GLY A 99 2.45 6.11 4.03
C GLY A 99 3.08 4.90 3.37
N PHE A 100 2.66 3.68 3.69
CA PHE A 100 3.30 2.43 3.28
C PHE A 100 4.78 2.36 3.64
N HIS A 101 5.21 3.09 4.69
CA HIS A 101 6.53 2.90 5.24
C HIS A 101 6.55 1.64 6.10
N PRO A 102 7.58 0.78 5.99
CA PRO A 102 7.71 -0.38 6.85
C PRO A 102 7.91 0.06 8.30
N LEU A 103 7.27 -0.65 9.23
CA LEU A 103 7.30 -0.33 10.66
C LEU A 103 8.26 -1.22 11.45
N SER A 104 8.81 -2.26 10.82
CA SER A 104 9.68 -3.26 11.45
C SER A 104 10.80 -3.71 10.51
N GLU A 105 11.94 -4.06 11.11
CA GLU A 105 13.07 -4.71 10.41
C GLU A 105 12.70 -6.09 9.84
N ALA A 106 11.67 -6.74 10.36
CA ALA A 106 11.19 -8.02 9.86
C ALA A 106 10.73 -7.95 8.38
N ALA A 107 10.39 -6.77 7.89
CA ALA A 107 10.03 -6.54 6.50
C ALA A 107 11.24 -6.53 5.55
N ARG A 108 12.50 -6.43 6.08
CA ARG A 108 13.70 -6.09 5.31
C ARG A 108 13.95 -7.01 4.13
N GLU A 109 13.97 -8.31 4.34
CA GLU A 109 14.34 -9.27 3.28
C GLU A 109 13.39 -9.19 2.09
N ARG A 110 12.08 -9.23 2.35
CA ARG A 110 11.04 -9.15 1.30
C ARG A 110 11.07 -7.79 0.61
N TRP A 111 11.28 -6.72 1.39
CA TRP A 111 11.32 -5.37 0.85
C TRP A 111 12.54 -5.15 -0.04
N VAL A 112 13.74 -5.57 0.40
CA VAL A 112 14.99 -5.44 -0.36
C VAL A 112 14.93 -6.29 -1.62
N SER A 113 14.46 -7.54 -1.55
CA SER A 113 14.28 -8.39 -2.74
C SER A 113 13.36 -7.75 -3.77
N MET A 114 12.26 -7.15 -3.32
CA MET A 114 11.33 -6.44 -4.20
C MET A 114 11.95 -5.19 -4.81
N ALA A 115 12.75 -4.44 -4.02
CA ALA A 115 13.46 -3.26 -4.50
C ALA A 115 14.53 -3.61 -5.55
N ILE A 116 15.24 -4.73 -5.39
CA ILE A 116 16.19 -5.23 -6.38
C ILE A 116 15.45 -5.60 -7.68
N ALA A 117 14.32 -6.31 -7.59
CA ALA A 117 13.50 -6.64 -8.76
C ALA A 117 13.05 -5.37 -9.50
N TYR A 118 12.63 -4.34 -8.75
CA TYR A 118 12.27 -3.03 -9.28
C TYR A 118 13.45 -2.35 -10.01
N LEU A 119 14.62 -2.29 -9.37
CA LEU A 119 15.84 -1.68 -9.94
C LEU A 119 16.35 -2.44 -11.17
N SER A 120 16.17 -3.76 -11.18
CA SER A 120 16.53 -4.63 -12.32
C SER A 120 15.49 -4.58 -13.44
N ARG A 121 14.41 -3.81 -13.30
CA ARG A 121 13.29 -3.73 -14.26
C ARG A 121 12.65 -5.10 -14.54
N PHE A 122 12.69 -6.00 -13.57
CA PHE A 122 11.93 -7.25 -13.67
C PHE A 122 10.43 -6.96 -13.70
N PRO A 123 9.66 -7.72 -14.49
CA PRO A 123 8.20 -7.60 -14.47
C PRO A 123 7.67 -7.87 -13.05
N ILE A 124 7.07 -6.87 -12.44
CA ILE A 124 6.44 -6.99 -11.13
C ILE A 124 4.94 -7.20 -11.35
N PRO A 125 4.34 -8.30 -10.85
CA PRO A 125 2.92 -8.54 -11.06
C PRO A 125 2.07 -7.45 -10.40
N PRO A 126 0.86 -7.15 -10.92
CA PRO A 126 -0.05 -6.18 -10.33
C PRO A 126 -0.35 -6.49 -8.87
N VAL A 127 -0.57 -5.48 -8.05
CA VAL A 127 -1.06 -5.66 -6.67
C VAL A 127 -2.53 -6.04 -6.69
N GLN A 128 -3.04 -6.63 -5.61
CA GLN A 128 -4.46 -6.94 -5.48
C GLN A 128 -5.12 -5.95 -4.52
N LEU A 129 -6.15 -5.27 -5.00
CA LEU A 129 -6.86 -4.25 -4.25
C LEU A 129 -8.36 -4.57 -4.16
N ILE A 130 -8.95 -4.20 -3.04
CA ILE A 130 -10.40 -4.14 -2.84
C ILE A 130 -10.80 -2.68 -2.91
N GLN A 131 -11.70 -2.33 -3.81
CA GLN A 131 -12.29 -1.00 -3.90
C GLN A 131 -13.60 -0.95 -3.12
N VAL A 132 -13.74 0.04 -2.24
CA VAL A 132 -14.98 0.32 -1.51
C VAL A 132 -15.26 1.82 -1.64
N GLY A 133 -16.30 2.18 -2.37
CA GLY A 133 -16.52 3.58 -2.76
C GLY A 133 -15.37 4.12 -3.59
N ASP A 134 -14.77 5.20 -3.11
CA ASP A 134 -13.63 5.90 -3.73
C ASP A 134 -12.25 5.47 -3.18
N ALA A 135 -12.23 4.62 -2.14
CA ALA A 135 -11.02 4.17 -1.48
C ALA A 135 -10.62 2.74 -1.87
N TYR A 136 -9.34 2.45 -1.72
CA TYR A 136 -8.76 1.14 -1.98
C TYR A 136 -8.09 0.56 -0.74
N PHE A 137 -8.18 -0.77 -0.62
CA PHE A 137 -7.61 -1.57 0.46
C PHE A 137 -6.72 -2.66 -0.12
N VAL A 138 -5.53 -2.84 0.45
CA VAL A 138 -4.60 -3.84 -0.03
C VAL A 138 -5.03 -5.23 0.43
N ARG A 139 -5.21 -6.14 -0.52
CA ARG A 139 -5.33 -7.58 -0.28
C ARG A 139 -3.97 -8.25 -0.38
N ASP A 140 -3.23 -7.96 -1.47
CA ASP A 140 -1.85 -8.43 -1.66
C ASP A 140 -0.97 -7.37 -2.32
N GLY A 141 0.31 -7.38 -1.98
CA GLY A 141 1.31 -6.49 -2.59
C GLY A 141 1.77 -5.32 -1.72
N HIS A 142 1.64 -5.36 -0.40
CA HIS A 142 2.09 -4.30 0.51
C HIS A 142 3.54 -3.88 0.28
N HIS A 143 4.45 -4.84 0.10
CA HIS A 143 5.86 -4.56 -0.19
C HIS A 143 6.04 -3.89 -1.56
N ARG A 144 5.26 -4.30 -2.58
CA ARG A 144 5.26 -3.69 -3.92
C ARG A 144 4.87 -2.21 -3.84
N ILE A 145 3.79 -1.89 -3.13
CA ILE A 145 3.31 -0.52 -2.92
C ILE A 145 4.36 0.29 -2.15
N SER A 146 4.92 -0.27 -1.08
CA SER A 146 5.95 0.37 -0.26
C SER A 146 7.20 0.72 -1.08
N VAL A 147 7.70 -0.23 -1.89
CA VAL A 147 8.85 -0.03 -2.77
C VAL A 147 8.53 1.01 -3.85
N SER A 148 7.42 0.86 -4.58
CA SER A 148 7.02 1.81 -5.62
C SER A 148 6.98 3.25 -5.08
N ARG A 149 6.41 3.43 -3.90
CA ARG A 149 6.36 4.74 -3.24
C ARG A 149 7.74 5.25 -2.82
N ALA A 150 8.61 4.39 -2.29
CA ALA A 150 9.97 4.76 -1.90
C ALA A 150 10.81 5.21 -3.11
N PHE A 151 10.54 4.68 -4.29
CA PHE A 151 11.15 5.08 -5.57
C PHE A 151 10.37 6.18 -6.31
N GLY A 152 9.40 6.84 -5.65
CA GLY A 152 8.73 8.04 -6.16
C GLY A 152 7.55 7.79 -7.09
N GLN A 153 7.07 6.55 -7.22
CA GLN A 153 5.85 6.29 -7.98
C GLN A 153 4.62 6.83 -7.25
N THR A 154 3.70 7.39 -8.02
CA THR A 154 2.43 7.94 -7.52
C THR A 154 1.24 7.03 -7.83
N ALA A 155 1.41 6.08 -8.74
CA ALA A 155 0.40 5.12 -9.15
C ALA A 155 1.00 3.72 -9.29
N ILE A 156 0.16 2.69 -9.26
CA ILE A 156 0.56 1.29 -9.37
C ILE A 156 -0.49 0.49 -10.13
N ASP A 157 -0.04 -0.52 -10.89
CA ASP A 157 -0.93 -1.47 -11.56
C ASP A 157 -1.57 -2.41 -10.52
N ALA A 158 -2.88 -2.56 -10.62
CA ALA A 158 -3.66 -3.33 -9.66
C ALA A 158 -4.76 -4.17 -10.33
N GLU A 159 -4.92 -5.39 -9.85
CA GLU A 159 -6.15 -6.17 -10.01
C GLU A 159 -7.15 -5.71 -8.96
N VAL A 160 -8.31 -5.24 -9.41
CA VAL A 160 -9.29 -4.61 -8.52
C VAL A 160 -10.55 -5.48 -8.41
N ILE A 161 -10.94 -5.76 -7.16
CA ILE A 161 -12.27 -6.28 -6.81
C ILE A 161 -13.04 -5.15 -6.16
N THR A 162 -14.22 -4.82 -6.71
CA THR A 162 -15.09 -3.77 -6.15
C THR A 162 -16.14 -4.40 -5.25
N TRP A 163 -16.27 -3.91 -4.03
CA TRP A 163 -17.38 -4.23 -3.12
C TRP A 163 -18.51 -3.21 -3.27
N LYS A 164 -19.72 -3.71 -3.45
CA LYS A 164 -20.94 -2.89 -3.45
C LYS A 164 -21.34 -2.64 -2.00
N ALA A 165 -20.91 -1.51 -1.46
CA ALA A 165 -21.21 -1.05 -0.10
C ALA A 165 -21.92 0.31 -0.17
N SER A 166 -22.63 0.66 0.91
CA SER A 166 -23.35 1.92 1.01
C SER A 166 -22.67 2.88 1.99
N PRO A 167 -22.56 4.19 1.66
CA PRO A 167 -22.05 5.19 2.59
C PRO A 167 -22.96 5.34 3.83
N PRO A 168 -22.49 5.97 4.93
CA PRO A 168 -21.22 6.72 5.04
C PRO A 168 -20.02 5.81 5.22
N PHE A 169 -18.83 6.23 4.73
CA PHE A 169 -17.59 5.50 4.90
C PHE A 169 -16.65 6.22 5.88
N PRO A 170 -15.97 5.50 6.79
CA PRO A 170 -15.12 6.10 7.84
C PRO A 170 -13.93 6.92 7.33
N TRP A 171 -13.55 6.75 6.06
CA TRP A 171 -12.44 7.48 5.43
C TRP A 171 -12.89 8.70 4.61
N GLN A 172 -14.20 8.89 4.45
CA GLN A 172 -14.75 10.10 3.83
C GLN A 172 -14.92 11.17 4.90
N PRO A 173 -14.48 12.41 4.69
CA PRO A 173 -14.83 13.50 5.57
C PRO A 173 -16.36 13.65 5.56
N ASP A 174 -16.94 13.90 6.73
CA ASP A 174 -18.38 14.06 6.92
C ASP A 174 -18.97 15.08 5.93
N VAL A 175 -19.40 14.60 4.78
CA VAL A 175 -20.11 15.43 3.78
C VAL A 175 -21.48 15.86 4.33
N TYR A 176 -21.95 15.19 5.37
CA TYR A 176 -23.25 15.48 6.01
C TYR A 176 -23.23 16.68 6.95
N CYS A 177 -22.08 17.19 7.40
CA CYS A 177 -22.02 18.42 8.21
C CYS A 177 -22.21 19.70 7.38
N THR A 178 -22.06 19.66 6.06
CA THR A 178 -22.23 20.83 5.19
C THR A 178 -23.65 20.95 4.59
N ALA A 179 -24.44 19.87 4.61
CA ALA A 179 -25.79 19.91 4.06
C ALA A 179 -26.84 20.54 5.00
N ASN A 180 -26.54 20.66 6.29
CA ASN A 180 -27.50 21.22 7.27
C ASN A 180 -27.26 22.71 7.62
N ASN A 181 -26.32 23.39 6.95
CA ASN A 181 -26.04 24.80 7.24
C ASN A 181 -26.44 25.76 6.11
N THR A 182 -27.31 25.31 5.18
CA THR A 182 -27.84 26.15 4.09
C THR A 182 -29.36 26.14 4.05
N LEU A 183 -30.00 26.24 5.19
CA LEU A 183 -31.43 26.60 5.23
C LEU A 183 -31.64 27.47 6.48
N LEU A 184 -31.46 28.77 6.35
CA LEU A 184 -32.12 29.85 7.07
C LEU A 184 -31.46 31.18 6.68
N ALA A 185 -31.77 31.67 5.48
CA ALA A 185 -31.81 33.11 5.25
C ALA A 185 -33.28 33.53 5.39
N PRO A 186 -33.61 34.41 6.33
CA PRO A 186 -34.97 34.97 6.36
C PRO A 186 -35.09 36.00 5.22
N GLU A 187 -36.09 35.82 4.41
CA GLU A 187 -36.62 36.88 3.55
C GLU A 187 -37.15 38.02 4.42
N SER A 188 -36.68 39.21 4.11
CA SER A 188 -37.32 40.48 4.49
C SER A 188 -37.32 41.40 3.28
#